data_aa27d9bf0b4f7b1e7daae7229121c047
#
_entry.id   aa27d9bf0b4f7b1e7daae7229121c047
#
_cell.length_a   1.000
_cell.length_b   1.000
_cell.length_c   1.000
_cell.angle_alpha   90.00
_cell.angle_beta   90.00
_cell.angle_gamma   90.00
#
_symmetry.space_group_name_H-M   'P 1'
#
loop_
_entity.id
_entity.type
_entity.pdbx_description
1 polymer ?
#
loop_
_entity_poly.entity_id
_entity_poly.type
_entity_poly.pdbx_seq_one_letter_code
_entity_poly.pdbx_strand_id
1 'polypeptide(L)' 'MNSIVLYTNGNQECERARMLLEKLNTQIQEYKLNNHFTQRAFVSEFGENAEYPQVSIGYKHIGGLKDTLHYFQEHNLL' A
#
# COMPACT_ATOMS: atom_id res chain seq x y z
N MET A 1 11.74 -1.22 13.65
CA MET A 1 11.53 -0.85 12.24
C MET A 1 10.20 -1.40 11.78
N ASN A 2 9.40 -0.57 11.16
CA ASN A 2 8.05 -0.97 10.75
C ASN A 2 8.07 -1.70 9.42
N SER A 3 7.35 -2.80 9.36
CA SER A 3 7.16 -3.48 8.09
C SER A 3 6.09 -2.78 7.26
N ILE A 4 6.25 -2.85 5.95
CA ILE A 4 5.32 -2.22 5.01
C ILE A 4 4.55 -3.32 4.29
N VAL A 5 3.24 -3.13 4.17
CA VAL A 5 2.37 -4.03 3.44
C VAL A 5 1.74 -3.26 2.29
N LEU A 6 1.79 -3.82 1.10
CA LEU A 6 1.24 -3.23 -0.11
C LEU A 6 0.28 -4.22 -0.76
N TYR A 7 -0.99 -3.82 -0.89
CA TYR A 7 -1.99 -4.60 -1.63
C TYR A 7 -2.08 -4.03 -3.04
N THR A 8 -1.89 -4.86 -4.04
CA THR A 8 -1.78 -4.41 -5.42
C THR A 8 -2.63 -5.25 -6.37
N ASN A 9 -3.16 -4.60 -7.40
CA ASN A 9 -3.82 -5.29 -8.52
C ASN A 9 -3.00 -5.18 -9.81
N GLY A 10 -1.77 -4.66 -9.71
CA GLY A 10 -0.89 -4.53 -10.87
C GLY A 10 -1.08 -3.29 -11.71
N ASN A 11 -1.91 -2.34 -11.25
CA ASN A 11 -2.10 -1.12 -12.03
C ASN A 11 -0.89 -0.18 -11.88
N GLN A 12 -0.90 0.91 -12.66
CA GLN A 12 0.22 1.83 -12.71
C GLN A 12 0.44 2.55 -11.38
N GLU A 13 -0.62 2.85 -10.67
CA GLU A 13 -0.51 3.51 -9.37
C GLU A 13 0.14 2.59 -8.34
N CYS A 14 -0.12 1.29 -8.43
CA CYS A 14 0.54 0.31 -7.57
C CYS A 14 2.04 0.29 -7.79
N GLU A 15 2.47 0.38 -9.06
CA GLU A 15 3.89 0.44 -9.39
C GLU A 15 4.54 1.70 -8.80
N ARG A 16 3.86 2.82 -8.90
CA ARG A 16 4.35 4.08 -8.33
C ARG A 16 4.49 4.00 -6.82
N ALA A 17 3.49 3.41 -6.18
CA ALA A 17 3.51 3.24 -4.73
C ALA A 17 4.67 2.34 -4.31
N ARG A 18 4.89 1.24 -5.04
CA ARG A 18 5.99 0.32 -4.75
C ARG A 18 7.33 1.02 -4.86
N MET A 19 7.52 1.79 -5.93
CA MET A 19 8.77 2.53 -6.13
C MET A 19 9.01 3.55 -5.03
N LEU A 20 7.95 4.22 -4.59
CA LEU A 20 8.04 5.18 -3.51
C LEU A 20 8.42 4.51 -2.19
N LEU A 21 7.79 3.38 -1.90
CA LEU A 21 8.04 2.64 -0.65
C LEU A 21 9.44 2.04 -0.62
N GLU A 22 9.98 1.66 -1.76
CA GLU A 22 11.34 1.12 -1.84
C GLU A 22 12.39 2.11 -1.37
N LYS A 23 12.09 3.40 -1.43
CA LYS A 23 13.01 4.43 -0.96
C LYS A 23 13.22 4.41 0.54
N LEU A 24 12.31 3.79 1.28
CA LEU A 24 12.46 3.69 2.73
C LEU A 24 13.46 2.64 3.16
N ASN A 25 14.01 1.90 2.21
CA ASN A 25 15.04 0.89 2.46
C ASN A 25 14.60 -0.10 3.56
N THR A 26 13.33 -0.50 3.52
CA THR A 26 12.78 -1.44 4.47
C THR A 26 12.11 -2.57 3.70
N GLN A 27 11.78 -3.64 4.42
CA GLN A 27 11.16 -4.80 3.79
C GLN A 27 9.70 -4.52 3.46
N ILE A 28 9.32 -4.80 2.23
CA ILE A 28 7.96 -4.61 1.75
C ILE A 28 7.35 -5.98 1.48
N GLN A 29 6.16 -6.22 2.05
CA GLN A 29 5.37 -7.39 1.71
C GLN A 29 4.30 -6.97 0.71
N GLU A 30 4.41 -7.47 -0.49
CA GLU A 30 3.47 -7.15 -1.56
C GLU A 30 2.49 -8.30 -1.73
N TYR A 31 1.20 -8.01 -1.54
CA TYR A 31 0.13 -8.99 -1.75
C TYR A 31 -0.58 -8.65 -3.05
N LYS A 32 -0.61 -9.62 -3.95
CA LYS A 32 -1.18 -9.44 -5.29
C LYS A 32 -2.56 -10.03 -5.38
N LEU A 33 -3.48 -9.28 -5.96
CA LEU A 33 -4.85 -9.71 -6.19
C LEU A 33 -4.87 -11.03 -6.97
N ASN A 34 -5.69 -11.97 -6.51
CA ASN A 34 -5.87 -13.31 -7.06
C ASN A 34 -4.69 -14.25 -6.88
N ASN A 35 -3.56 -13.74 -6.35
CA ASN A 35 -2.43 -14.60 -5.97
C ASN A 35 -2.40 -14.82 -4.46
N HIS A 36 -2.60 -13.75 -3.70
CA HIS A 36 -2.49 -13.78 -2.24
C HIS A 36 -3.80 -13.45 -1.55
N PHE A 37 -4.73 -12.83 -2.24
CA PHE A 37 -6.04 -12.49 -1.70
C PHE A 37 -7.04 -12.35 -2.84
N THR A 38 -8.33 -12.34 -2.49
CA THR A 38 -9.41 -12.14 -3.47
C THR A 38 -9.95 -10.73 -3.35
N GLN A 39 -10.62 -10.27 -4.41
CA GLN A 39 -11.29 -8.97 -4.37
C GLN A 39 -12.34 -8.92 -3.26
N ARG A 40 -13.01 -10.01 -3.01
CA ARG A 40 -14.01 -10.10 -1.94
C ARG A 40 -13.38 -9.87 -0.57
N ALA A 41 -12.23 -10.48 -0.31
CA ALA A 41 -11.52 -10.29 0.94
C ALA A 41 -11.04 -8.85 1.09
N PHE A 42 -10.56 -8.26 0.00
CA PHE A 42 -10.11 -6.89 -0.02
C PHE A 42 -11.25 -5.92 0.33
N VAL A 43 -12.41 -6.11 -0.29
CA VAL A 43 -13.58 -5.27 -0.03
C VAL A 43 -14.05 -5.43 1.42
N SER A 44 -14.00 -6.65 1.94
CA SER A 44 -14.35 -6.91 3.33
C SER A 44 -13.50 -6.14 4.32
N GLU A 45 -12.22 -5.98 4.00
CA GLU A 45 -11.28 -5.31 4.89
C GLU A 45 -11.25 -3.80 4.71
N PHE A 46 -11.29 -3.33 3.46
CA PHE A 46 -11.05 -1.91 3.15
C PHE A 46 -12.30 -1.18 2.68
N GLY A 47 -13.39 -1.88 2.41
CA GLY A 47 -14.63 -1.26 1.93
C GLY A 47 -14.79 -1.36 0.43
N GLU A 48 -16.04 -1.18 -0.03
CA GLU A 48 -16.38 -1.34 -1.45
C GLU A 48 -15.77 -0.26 -2.32
N ASN A 49 -15.53 0.91 -1.75
CA ASN A 49 -15.00 2.04 -2.50
C ASN A 49 -13.48 2.16 -2.40
N ALA A 50 -12.83 1.20 -1.78
CA ALA A 50 -11.38 1.23 -1.63
C ALA A 50 -10.71 1.00 -2.98
N GLU A 51 -9.68 1.78 -3.23
CA GLU A 51 -8.92 1.70 -4.46
C GLU A 51 -7.59 0.99 -4.24
N TYR A 52 -6.96 0.58 -5.32
CA TYR A 52 -5.60 0.08 -5.29
C TYR A 52 -4.64 1.21 -5.66
N PRO A 53 -3.45 1.25 -5.06
CA PRO A 53 -2.95 0.36 -4.02
C PRO A 53 -3.52 0.70 -2.64
N GLN A 54 -3.34 -0.23 -1.70
CA GLN A 54 -3.58 0.04 -0.28
C GLN A 54 -2.30 -0.25 0.48
N VAL A 55 -1.90 0.68 1.32
CA VAL A 55 -0.61 0.63 2.00
C VAL A 55 -0.82 0.68 3.51
N SER A 56 -0.07 -0.17 4.21
CA SER A 56 -0.01 -0.13 5.67
C SER A 56 1.45 -0.09 6.11
N ILE A 57 1.74 0.69 7.14
CA ILE A 57 3.09 0.79 7.69
C ILE A 57 2.99 0.47 9.17
N GLY A 58 3.61 -0.64 9.57
CA GLY A 58 3.44 -1.17 10.91
C GLY A 58 1.99 -1.56 11.13
N TYR A 59 1.40 -1.04 12.17
CA TYR A 59 -0.01 -1.31 12.49
C TYR A 59 -0.95 -0.24 11.93
N LYS A 60 -0.40 0.74 11.21
CA LYS A 60 -1.19 1.85 10.74
C LYS A 60 -1.57 1.67 9.28
N HIS A 61 -2.86 1.66 8.99
CA HIS A 61 -3.35 1.69 7.63
C HIS A 61 -3.22 3.12 7.09
N ILE A 62 -2.45 3.27 6.03
CA ILE A 62 -2.18 4.59 5.45
C ILE A 62 -3.24 4.96 4.42
N GLY A 63 -3.53 4.04 3.50
CA GLY A 63 -4.49 4.28 2.43
C GLY A 63 -3.88 4.05 1.06
N GLY A 64 -4.33 4.81 0.08
CA GLY A 64 -3.88 4.69 -1.30
C GLY A 64 -2.59 5.46 -1.58
N LEU A 65 -2.32 5.67 -2.87
CA LEU A 65 -1.11 6.36 -3.29
C LEU A 65 -1.04 7.80 -2.77
N LYS A 66 -2.15 8.52 -2.85
CA LYS A 66 -2.21 9.90 -2.38
C LYS A 66 -1.92 10.01 -0.90
N ASP A 67 -2.56 9.15 -0.13
CA ASP A 67 -2.37 9.13 1.32
C ASP A 67 -0.95 8.76 1.69
N THR A 68 -0.33 7.87 0.93
CA THR A 68 1.06 7.47 1.14
C THR A 68 2.00 8.63 0.86
N LEU A 69 1.74 9.39 -0.20
CA LEU A 69 2.54 10.58 -0.49
C LEU A 69 2.43 11.61 0.63
N HIS A 70 1.23 11.84 1.14
CA HIS A 70 1.01 12.73 2.28
C HIS A 70 1.80 12.28 3.51
N TYR A 71 1.74 10.99 3.78
CA TYR A 71 2.48 10.42 4.91
C TYR A 71 3.97 10.69 4.78
N PHE A 72 4.53 10.51 3.57
CA PHE A 72 5.94 10.74 3.32
C PHE A 72 6.31 12.20 3.52
N GLN A 73 5.44 13.12 3.08
CA GLN A 73 5.67 14.56 3.25
C GLN A 73 5.63 14.96 4.71
N GLU A 74 4.65 14.47 5.46
CA GLU A 74 4.50 14.80 6.88
C GLU A 74 5.67 14.31 7.72
N HIS A 75 6.27 13.20 7.32
CA HIS A 75 7.37 12.60 8.06
C HIS A 75 8.74 12.92 7.45
N ASN A 76 8.79 13.84 6.50
CA ASN A 76 10.02 14.28 5.85
C ASN A 76 10.80 13.12 5.24
N LEU A 77 10.10 12.20 4.59
CA LEU A 77 10.70 11.03 3.98
C LEU A 77 10.99 11.21 2.49
N LEU A 78 10.53 12.31 1.92
CA LEU A 78 10.80 12.63 0.52
C LEU A 78 11.96 13.60 0.38
#